data_4a5b9a60368512f13297d748ede4500e
#
_entry.id   4a5b9a60368512f13297d748ede4500e
#
_cell.length_a   1.000
_cell.length_b   1.000
_cell.length_c   1.000
_cell.angle_alpha   90.00
_cell.angle_beta   90.00
_cell.angle_gamma   90.00
#
_symmetry.space_group_name_H-M   'P 1'
#
loop_
_entity.id
_entity.type
_entity.pdbx_description
1 polymer ?
#
loop_
_entity_poly.entity_id
_entity_poly.type
_entity_poly.pdbx_seq_one_letter_code
_entity_poly.pdbx_strand_id
1 'polypeptide(L)'
;MTAAEGKPTLLVVDDDDAFRSALGEALERRGFSVSLAEGPAAALALAERQVFEYALVDVRMPGGSGIDLVRSLRALDEGTRIVVLTGYGTIANAVEAMRAGAFDYLTKPVNAAACERALAGRPSAEGAPDDVPSLDRVEWEYLHRVLGDCGGNISEAARRLRMHRRSLQRKIAKMPPAR
;
A
#
# COMPACT_ATOMS: atom_id res chain seq x y z
N MET A 1 1.90 -29.62 24.64
CA MET A 1 2.19 -29.92 23.22
C MET A 1 2.61 -28.60 22.59
N THR A 2 3.90 -28.43 22.43
CA THR A 2 4.52 -27.30 21.77
C THR A 2 4.07 -27.28 20.28
N ALA A 3 3.34 -26.24 19.86
CA ALA A 3 3.15 -25.96 18.45
C ALA A 3 4.54 -25.88 17.83
N ALA A 4 4.76 -26.63 16.76
CA ALA A 4 5.96 -26.48 15.94
C ALA A 4 6.04 -25.02 15.53
N GLU A 5 7.08 -24.33 15.98
CA GLU A 5 7.37 -22.93 15.61
C GLU A 5 7.73 -22.87 14.12
N GLY A 6 6.69 -22.99 13.27
CA GLY A 6 6.78 -22.62 11.87
C GLY A 6 6.86 -21.10 11.77
N LYS A 7 7.63 -20.60 10.83
CA LYS A 7 7.64 -19.16 10.53
C LYS A 7 6.22 -18.70 10.22
N PRO A 8 5.77 -17.53 10.71
CA PRO A 8 4.44 -17.01 10.41
C PRO A 8 4.27 -16.81 8.90
N THR A 9 3.15 -17.27 8.38
CA THR A 9 2.85 -17.22 6.94
C THR A 9 2.36 -15.83 6.53
N LEU A 10 2.94 -15.29 5.48
CA LEU A 10 2.65 -13.95 4.97
C LEU A 10 2.41 -13.97 3.47
N LEU A 11 1.29 -13.43 3.04
CA LEU A 11 0.97 -13.18 1.64
C LEU A 11 1.30 -11.71 1.28
N VAL A 12 2.10 -11.49 0.24
CA VAL A 12 2.40 -10.15 -0.29
C VAL A 12 1.79 -10.02 -1.68
N VAL A 13 0.90 -9.06 -1.85
CA VAL A 13 0.16 -8.83 -3.09
C VAL A 13 0.42 -7.44 -3.62
N ASP A 14 1.09 -7.34 -4.75
CA ASP A 14 1.45 -6.08 -5.41
C ASP A 14 1.73 -6.37 -6.88
N ASP A 15 1.35 -5.49 -7.78
CA ASP A 15 1.61 -5.66 -9.23
C ASP A 15 3.01 -5.22 -9.65
N ASP A 16 3.69 -4.42 -8.83
CA ASP A 16 5.11 -4.07 -9.04
C ASP A 16 6.01 -5.25 -8.62
N ASP A 17 6.53 -5.97 -9.61
CA ASP A 17 7.37 -7.15 -9.42
C ASP A 17 8.65 -6.85 -8.64
N ALA A 18 9.31 -5.73 -8.94
CA ALA A 18 10.55 -5.33 -8.28
C ALA A 18 10.30 -4.99 -6.80
N PHE A 19 9.25 -4.22 -6.52
CA PHE A 19 8.85 -3.89 -5.16
C PHE A 19 8.42 -5.13 -4.38
N ARG A 20 7.55 -5.95 -4.98
CA ARG A 20 7.03 -7.19 -4.38
C ARG A 20 8.16 -8.15 -4.00
N SER A 21 9.10 -8.39 -4.92
CA SER A 21 10.24 -9.28 -4.69
C SER A 21 11.16 -8.74 -3.59
N ALA A 22 11.56 -7.48 -3.67
CA ALA A 22 12.44 -6.85 -2.68
C ALA A 22 11.83 -6.83 -1.27
N LEU A 23 10.52 -6.52 -1.18
CA LEU A 23 9.80 -6.53 0.09
C LEU A 23 9.69 -7.95 0.65
N GLY A 24 9.37 -8.92 -0.21
CA GLY A 24 9.28 -10.35 0.17
C GLY A 24 10.58 -10.86 0.76
N GLU A 25 11.71 -10.69 0.07
CA GLU A 25 13.02 -11.08 0.58
C GLU A 25 13.37 -10.39 1.90
N ALA A 26 13.04 -9.13 2.05
CA ALA A 26 13.31 -8.39 3.28
C ALA A 26 12.47 -8.93 4.47
N LEU A 27 11.23 -9.37 4.22
CA LEU A 27 10.36 -9.97 5.23
C LEU A 27 10.76 -11.42 5.54
N GLU A 28 11.25 -12.18 4.57
CA GLU A 28 11.82 -13.52 4.82
C GLU A 28 13.03 -13.46 5.76
N ARG A 29 13.91 -12.48 5.57
CA ARG A 29 15.04 -12.22 6.48
C ARG A 29 14.59 -11.84 7.89
N ARG A 30 13.36 -11.37 8.06
CA ARG A 30 12.73 -11.05 9.35
C ARG A 30 11.97 -12.22 9.98
N GLY A 31 11.99 -13.37 9.32
CA GLY A 31 11.44 -14.61 9.88
C GLY A 31 10.04 -14.98 9.41
N PHE A 32 9.51 -14.32 8.39
CA PHE A 32 8.25 -14.72 7.76
C PHE A 32 8.46 -15.81 6.72
N SER A 33 7.44 -16.63 6.50
CA SER A 33 7.31 -17.53 5.34
C SER A 33 6.45 -16.80 4.30
N VAL A 34 7.09 -16.23 3.27
CA VAL A 34 6.45 -15.30 2.34
C VAL A 34 5.97 -16.01 1.08
N SER A 35 4.73 -15.74 0.68
CA SER A 35 4.19 -16.07 -0.64
C SER A 35 3.88 -14.78 -1.40
N LEU A 36 4.23 -14.73 -2.67
CA LEU A 36 4.08 -13.55 -3.52
C LEU A 36 2.95 -13.75 -4.51
N ALA A 37 2.11 -12.73 -4.70
CA ALA A 37 1.06 -12.70 -5.71
C ALA A 37 1.09 -11.39 -6.49
N GLU A 38 0.97 -11.47 -7.81
CA GLU A 38 1.00 -10.31 -8.70
C GLU A 38 -0.33 -9.56 -8.80
N GLY A 39 -1.38 -10.08 -8.18
CA GLY A 39 -2.70 -9.47 -8.21
C GLY A 39 -3.77 -10.31 -7.49
N PRO A 40 -5.03 -9.84 -7.53
CA PRO A 40 -6.12 -10.46 -6.77
C PRO A 40 -6.37 -11.93 -7.09
N ALA A 41 -6.35 -12.31 -8.37
CA ALA A 41 -6.61 -13.70 -8.77
C ALA A 41 -5.54 -14.66 -8.26
N ALA A 42 -4.26 -14.29 -8.38
CA ALA A 42 -3.16 -15.09 -7.86
C ALA A 42 -3.19 -15.17 -6.33
N ALA A 43 -3.53 -14.08 -5.65
CA ALA A 43 -3.67 -14.03 -4.20
C ALA A 43 -4.76 -14.98 -3.68
N LEU A 44 -5.93 -14.96 -4.31
CA LEU A 44 -7.05 -15.85 -3.94
C LEU A 44 -6.71 -17.31 -4.20
N ALA A 45 -6.09 -17.63 -5.34
CA ALA A 45 -5.66 -19.00 -5.64
C ALA A 45 -4.64 -19.55 -4.61
N LEU A 46 -3.80 -18.69 -4.03
CA LEU A 46 -2.91 -19.07 -2.93
C LEU A 46 -3.68 -19.24 -1.62
N ALA A 47 -4.60 -18.31 -1.30
CA ALA A 47 -5.38 -18.33 -0.07
C ALA A 47 -6.36 -19.51 0.01
N GLU A 48 -6.82 -20.06 -1.13
CA GLU A 48 -7.62 -21.27 -1.19
C GLU A 48 -6.82 -22.55 -0.87
N ARG A 49 -5.49 -22.49 -1.02
CA ARG A 49 -4.61 -23.66 -0.81
C ARG A 49 -3.94 -23.69 0.55
N GLN A 50 -3.74 -22.54 1.16
CA GLN A 50 -3.11 -22.44 2.47
C GLN A 50 -3.65 -21.23 3.24
N VAL A 51 -3.66 -21.37 4.57
CA VAL A 51 -4.02 -20.27 5.48
C VAL A 51 -2.83 -19.34 5.64
N PHE A 52 -3.08 -18.03 5.61
CA PHE A 52 -2.10 -17.00 5.90
C PHE A 52 -2.43 -16.31 7.22
N GLU A 53 -1.46 -16.23 8.11
CA GLU A 53 -1.61 -15.46 9.34
C GLU A 53 -1.63 -13.94 9.04
N TYR A 54 -0.89 -13.54 8.00
CA TYR A 54 -0.71 -12.15 7.61
C TYR A 54 -0.86 -11.95 6.11
N ALA A 55 -1.34 -10.77 5.72
CA ALA A 55 -1.34 -10.34 4.31
C ALA A 55 -0.98 -8.85 4.19
N LEU A 56 -0.16 -8.53 3.19
CA LEU A 56 0.09 -7.17 2.72
C LEU A 56 -0.54 -7.04 1.34
N VAL A 57 -1.43 -6.08 1.17
CA VAL A 57 -2.23 -5.94 -0.06
C VAL A 57 -2.12 -4.53 -0.60
N ASP A 58 -1.62 -4.37 -1.83
CA ASP A 58 -1.67 -3.08 -2.52
C ASP A 58 -3.12 -2.73 -2.91
N VAL A 59 -3.48 -1.45 -2.78
CA VAL A 59 -4.84 -0.97 -3.12
C VAL A 59 -5.08 -0.96 -4.62
N ARG A 60 -4.06 -0.60 -5.40
CA ARG A 60 -4.20 -0.37 -6.83
C ARG A 60 -3.43 -1.42 -7.62
N MET A 61 -4.15 -2.34 -8.19
CA MET A 61 -3.58 -3.37 -9.05
C MET A 61 -4.41 -3.51 -10.33
N PRO A 62 -3.79 -3.78 -11.47
CA PRO A 62 -4.51 -4.23 -12.66
C PRO A 62 -5.33 -5.49 -12.33
N GLY A 63 -6.53 -5.57 -12.86
CA GLY A 63 -7.39 -6.75 -12.67
C GLY A 63 -8.26 -6.75 -11.42
N GLY A 64 -8.23 -5.69 -10.60
CA GLY A 64 -9.16 -5.55 -9.46
C GLY A 64 -8.70 -4.61 -8.36
N SER A 65 -9.63 -4.26 -7.49
CA SER A 65 -9.37 -3.44 -6.32
C SER A 65 -8.74 -4.28 -5.20
N GLY A 66 -7.64 -3.80 -4.62
CA GLY A 66 -7.08 -4.40 -3.40
C GLY A 66 -8.06 -4.41 -2.24
N ILE A 67 -8.99 -3.45 -2.19
CA ILE A 67 -10.04 -3.39 -1.16
C ILE A 67 -11.04 -4.54 -1.33
N ASP A 68 -11.40 -4.88 -2.57
CA ASP A 68 -12.25 -6.05 -2.82
C ASP A 68 -11.53 -7.36 -2.51
N LEU A 69 -10.22 -7.42 -2.77
CA LEU A 69 -9.39 -8.54 -2.33
C LEU A 69 -9.38 -8.69 -0.81
N VAL A 70 -9.29 -7.59 -0.05
CA VAL A 70 -9.40 -7.63 1.42
C VAL A 70 -10.71 -8.27 1.86
N ARG A 71 -11.84 -7.87 1.26
CA ARG A 71 -13.15 -8.49 1.56
C ARG A 71 -13.17 -9.98 1.28
N SER A 72 -12.60 -10.39 0.13
CA SER A 72 -12.54 -11.79 -0.26
C SER A 72 -11.64 -12.63 0.64
N LEU A 73 -10.47 -12.13 1.01
CA LEU A 73 -9.56 -12.80 1.96
C LEU A 73 -10.20 -12.94 3.34
N ARG A 74 -10.90 -11.90 3.82
CA ARG A 74 -11.63 -11.95 5.10
C ARG A 74 -12.80 -12.94 5.07
N ALA A 75 -13.45 -13.12 3.91
CA ALA A 75 -14.50 -14.12 3.75
C ALA A 75 -13.95 -15.56 3.74
N LEU A 76 -12.71 -15.76 3.27
CA LEU A 76 -12.04 -17.07 3.30
C LEU A 76 -11.53 -17.40 4.71
N ASP A 77 -10.91 -16.45 5.38
CA ASP A 77 -10.39 -16.62 6.74
C ASP A 77 -10.43 -15.31 7.53
N GLU A 78 -11.27 -15.28 8.55
CA GLU A 78 -11.40 -14.14 9.46
C GLU A 78 -10.16 -13.95 10.36
N GLY A 79 -9.31 -14.96 10.50
CA GLY A 79 -8.09 -14.90 11.30
C GLY A 79 -6.95 -14.15 10.64
N THR A 80 -6.93 -14.07 9.31
CA THR A 80 -5.86 -13.39 8.58
C THR A 80 -5.79 -11.90 8.93
N ARG A 81 -4.63 -11.44 9.41
CA ARG A 81 -4.40 -10.02 9.67
C ARG A 81 -3.90 -9.32 8.42
N ILE A 82 -4.72 -8.45 7.85
CA ILE A 82 -4.47 -7.81 6.56
C ILE A 82 -4.07 -6.35 6.77
N VAL A 83 -2.89 -5.97 6.27
CA VAL A 83 -2.43 -4.58 6.21
C VAL A 83 -2.43 -4.13 4.75
N VAL A 84 -3.06 -2.99 4.49
CA VAL A 84 -3.19 -2.44 3.15
C VAL A 84 -2.06 -1.47 2.87
N LEU A 85 -1.41 -1.62 1.71
CA LEU A 85 -0.40 -0.71 1.20
C LEU A 85 -1.03 0.23 0.17
N THR A 86 -0.75 1.51 0.27
CA THR A 86 -1.30 2.50 -0.67
C THR A 86 -0.27 3.53 -1.06
N GLY A 87 -0.10 3.77 -2.34
CA GLY A 87 0.72 4.88 -2.84
C GLY A 87 0.07 6.24 -2.60
N TYR A 88 -1.18 6.26 -2.14
CA TYR A 88 -2.00 7.46 -2.02
C TYR A 88 -2.88 7.38 -0.78
N GLY A 89 -2.30 7.73 0.35
CA GLY A 89 -2.98 7.77 1.65
C GLY A 89 -4.02 8.89 1.75
N THR A 90 -5.15 8.78 1.04
CA THR A 90 -6.28 9.64 1.36
C THR A 90 -7.03 9.02 2.54
N ILE A 91 -7.54 9.88 3.43
CA ILE A 91 -8.39 9.44 4.57
C ILE A 91 -9.53 8.55 4.07
N ALA A 92 -10.11 8.86 2.91
CA ALA A 92 -11.19 8.08 2.33
C ALA A 92 -10.77 6.63 2.02
N ASN A 93 -9.58 6.43 1.41
CA ASN A 93 -9.08 5.10 1.09
C ASN A 93 -8.75 4.29 2.35
N ALA A 94 -8.19 4.95 3.37
CA ALA A 94 -7.93 4.32 4.66
C ALA A 94 -9.22 3.85 5.33
N VAL A 95 -10.23 4.72 5.38
CA VAL A 95 -11.56 4.39 5.95
C VAL A 95 -12.21 3.24 5.17
N GLU A 96 -12.11 3.24 3.85
CA GLU A 96 -12.68 2.16 3.03
C GLU A 96 -11.96 0.82 3.26
N ALA A 97 -10.62 0.82 3.35
CA ALA A 97 -9.84 -0.36 3.69
C ALA A 97 -10.21 -0.94 5.06
N MET A 98 -10.34 -0.08 6.07
CA MET A 98 -10.75 -0.50 7.42
C MET A 98 -12.17 -1.08 7.44
N ARG A 99 -13.11 -0.48 6.71
CA ARG A 99 -14.48 -1.01 6.55
C ARG A 99 -14.52 -2.34 5.80
N ALA A 100 -13.59 -2.58 4.90
CA ALA A 100 -13.44 -3.85 4.20
C ALA A 100 -12.89 -4.98 5.08
N GLY A 101 -12.39 -4.65 6.27
CA GLY A 101 -11.84 -5.58 7.26
C GLY A 101 -10.31 -5.61 7.31
N ALA A 102 -9.63 -4.61 6.74
CA ALA A 102 -8.20 -4.45 6.96
C ALA A 102 -7.93 -4.17 8.44
N PHE A 103 -6.81 -4.70 8.93
CA PHE A 103 -6.34 -4.48 10.30
C PHE A 103 -5.66 -3.11 10.44
N ASP A 104 -4.91 -2.71 9.42
CA ASP A 104 -4.19 -1.43 9.37
C ASP A 104 -3.92 -1.04 7.92
N TYR A 105 -3.42 0.18 7.69
CA TYR A 105 -2.96 0.63 6.39
C TYR A 105 -1.62 1.36 6.49
N LEU A 106 -0.80 1.29 5.45
CA LEU A 106 0.48 1.98 5.34
C LEU A 106 0.55 2.72 4.00
N THR A 107 1.13 3.92 4.02
CA THR A 107 1.40 4.68 2.79
C THR A 107 2.78 4.34 2.23
N LYS A 108 2.85 4.04 0.94
CA LYS A 108 4.13 3.88 0.24
C LYS A 108 4.84 5.26 0.11
N PRO A 109 6.16 5.33 0.25
CA PRO A 109 7.11 4.23 0.35
C PRO A 109 7.13 3.56 1.74
N VAL A 110 7.12 2.22 1.76
CA VAL A 110 7.22 1.42 2.99
C VAL A 110 8.46 0.55 2.97
N ASN A 111 8.95 0.20 4.15
CA ASN A 111 10.00 -0.78 4.34
C ASN A 111 9.51 -1.99 5.15
N ALA A 112 10.27 -3.07 5.13
CA ALA A 112 9.90 -4.30 5.82
C ALA A 112 9.72 -4.11 7.34
N ALA A 113 10.45 -3.19 7.97
CA ALA A 113 10.32 -2.92 9.39
C ALA A 113 8.98 -2.22 9.71
N ALA A 114 8.52 -1.30 8.85
CA ALA A 114 7.21 -0.68 9.00
C ALA A 114 6.08 -1.70 8.81
N CYS A 115 6.20 -2.56 7.78
CA CYS A 115 5.24 -3.64 7.55
C CYS A 115 5.16 -4.60 8.74
N GLU A 116 6.29 -5.06 9.27
CA GLU A 116 6.35 -5.94 10.44
C GLU A 116 5.68 -5.32 11.67
N ARG A 117 5.94 -4.04 11.95
CA ARG A 117 5.29 -3.33 13.07
C ARG A 117 3.77 -3.26 12.89
N ALA A 118 3.30 -2.91 11.70
CA ALA A 118 1.88 -2.84 11.40
C ALA A 118 1.20 -4.21 11.53
N LEU A 119 1.83 -5.26 11.00
CA LEU A 119 1.36 -6.64 11.14
C LEU A 119 1.30 -7.09 12.60
N ALA A 120 2.26 -6.66 13.42
CA ALA A 120 2.28 -6.93 14.87
C ALA A 120 1.27 -6.08 15.67
N GLY A 121 0.56 -5.15 15.04
CA GLY A 121 -0.34 -4.22 15.72
C GLY A 121 0.38 -3.20 16.60
N ARG A 122 1.63 -2.90 16.28
CA ARG A 122 2.41 -1.88 16.99
C ARG A 122 2.24 -0.54 16.25
N PRO A 123 1.99 0.57 16.95
CA PRO A 123 1.89 1.88 16.32
C PRO A 123 3.11 2.14 15.45
N SER A 124 2.88 2.65 14.24
CA SER A 124 3.98 3.14 13.40
C SER A 124 4.71 4.23 14.15
N ALA A 125 6.01 4.07 14.36
CA ALA A 125 6.84 5.15 14.89
C ALA A 125 6.96 6.35 13.89
N GLU A 126 6.45 6.17 12.67
CA GLU A 126 6.38 7.17 11.61
C GLU A 126 5.10 8.03 11.64
N GLY A 127 4.45 8.09 12.78
CA GLY A 127 3.38 9.05 13.10
C GLY A 127 3.75 9.94 14.28
N ALA A 128 5.04 10.12 14.54
CA ALA A 128 5.48 11.14 15.49
C ALA A 128 5.10 12.53 14.93
N PRO A 129 4.57 13.45 15.75
CA PRO A 129 4.06 14.76 15.32
C PRO A 129 5.10 15.67 14.65
N ASP A 130 6.35 15.25 14.52
CA ASP A 130 7.43 16.04 13.92
C ASP A 130 7.65 15.80 12.41
N ASP A 131 6.95 14.87 11.77
CA ASP A 131 7.06 14.63 10.32
C ASP A 131 5.75 14.94 9.57
N VAL A 132 5.15 16.08 9.89
CA VAL A 132 4.08 16.62 9.06
C VAL A 132 4.74 17.12 7.77
N PRO A 133 4.42 16.50 6.60
CA PRO A 133 5.00 16.95 5.34
C PRO A 133 4.67 18.43 5.15
N SER A 134 5.65 19.22 4.70
CA SER A 134 5.40 20.63 4.41
C SER A 134 4.24 20.76 3.41
N LEU A 135 3.44 21.82 3.51
CA LEU A 135 2.35 22.08 2.56
C LEU A 135 2.83 22.04 1.11
N ASP A 136 4.04 22.51 0.84
CA ASP A 136 4.64 22.47 -0.50
C ASP A 136 4.88 21.04 -0.98
N ARG A 137 5.25 20.13 -0.08
CA ARG A 137 5.45 18.72 -0.40
C ARG A 137 4.12 18.02 -0.68
N VAL A 138 3.12 18.24 0.15
CA VAL A 138 1.77 17.71 -0.04
C VAL A 138 1.18 18.23 -1.37
N GLU A 139 1.34 19.52 -1.67
CA GLU A 139 0.92 20.11 -2.93
C GLU A 139 1.66 19.46 -4.11
N TRP A 140 2.99 19.33 -4.03
CA TRP A 140 3.81 18.73 -5.07
C TRP A 140 3.41 17.27 -5.35
N GLU A 141 3.25 16.45 -4.33
CA GLU A 141 2.81 15.06 -4.44
C GLU A 141 1.41 14.97 -5.06
N TYR A 142 0.48 15.84 -4.64
CA TYR A 142 -0.87 15.88 -5.18
C TYR A 142 -0.90 16.24 -6.67
N LEU A 143 -0.12 17.23 -7.10
CA LEU A 143 -0.03 17.65 -8.49
C LEU A 143 0.55 16.55 -9.39
N HIS A 144 1.62 15.88 -8.95
CA HIS A 144 2.23 14.78 -9.70
C HIS A 144 1.32 13.58 -9.82
N ARG A 145 0.54 13.30 -8.80
CA ARG A 145 -0.48 12.28 -8.80
C ARG A 145 -1.55 12.54 -9.86
N VAL A 146 -2.18 13.73 -9.84
CA VAL A 146 -3.22 14.06 -10.82
C VAL A 146 -2.66 14.05 -12.24
N LEU A 147 -1.40 14.44 -12.41
CA LEU A 147 -0.71 14.34 -13.71
C LEU A 147 -0.54 12.88 -14.15
N GLY A 148 -0.16 11.99 -13.24
CA GLY A 148 -0.09 10.55 -13.49
C GLY A 148 -1.43 9.95 -13.89
N ASP A 149 -2.50 10.29 -13.15
CA ASP A 149 -3.89 9.86 -13.43
C ASP A 149 -4.40 10.35 -14.81
N CYS A 150 -3.78 11.41 -15.34
CA CYS A 150 -4.05 11.93 -16.67
C CYS A 150 -3.06 11.43 -17.74
N GLY A 151 -2.28 10.38 -17.45
CA GLY A 151 -1.30 9.85 -18.39
C GLY A 151 -0.21 10.85 -18.80
N GLY A 152 0.15 11.81 -17.94
CA GLY A 152 1.11 12.86 -18.25
C GLY A 152 0.52 14.05 -19.02
N ASN A 153 -0.78 14.05 -19.32
CA ASN A 153 -1.43 15.14 -20.05
C ASN A 153 -1.65 16.38 -19.17
N ILE A 154 -0.74 17.35 -19.28
CA ILE A 154 -0.74 18.58 -18.49
C ILE A 154 -2.02 19.40 -18.66
N SER A 155 -2.61 19.43 -19.87
CA SER A 155 -3.84 20.20 -20.12
C SER A 155 -5.04 19.59 -19.42
N GLU A 156 -5.15 18.27 -19.44
CA GLU A 156 -6.18 17.52 -18.73
C GLU A 156 -6.02 17.64 -17.21
N ALA A 157 -4.80 17.49 -16.71
CA ALA A 157 -4.49 17.65 -15.29
C ALA A 157 -4.81 19.06 -14.81
N ALA A 158 -4.44 20.10 -15.56
CA ALA A 158 -4.75 21.49 -15.23
C ALA A 158 -6.26 21.74 -15.14
N ARG A 159 -7.04 21.16 -16.05
CA ARG A 159 -8.51 21.26 -16.05
C ARG A 159 -9.10 20.58 -14.80
N ARG A 160 -8.65 19.37 -14.45
CA ARG A 160 -9.10 18.65 -13.23
C ARG A 160 -8.75 19.41 -11.96
N LEU A 161 -7.58 20.02 -11.93
CA LEU A 161 -7.09 20.82 -10.80
C LEU A 161 -7.67 22.24 -10.75
N ARG A 162 -8.48 22.63 -11.75
CA ARG A 162 -9.00 23.99 -11.91
C ARG A 162 -7.89 25.05 -11.88
N MET A 163 -6.77 24.75 -12.52
CA MET A 163 -5.58 25.60 -12.60
C MET A 163 -5.25 25.97 -14.04
N HIS A 164 -4.58 27.11 -14.23
CA HIS A 164 -4.01 27.43 -15.53
C HIS A 164 -2.85 26.48 -15.86
N ARG A 165 -2.78 26.01 -17.12
CA ARG A 165 -1.72 25.12 -17.61
C ARG A 165 -0.31 25.60 -17.24
N ARG A 166 -0.03 26.91 -17.43
CA ARG A 166 1.28 27.50 -17.09
C ARG A 166 1.59 27.42 -15.59
N SER A 167 0.59 27.60 -14.74
CA SER A 167 0.75 27.49 -13.29
C SER A 167 1.07 26.07 -12.89
N LEU A 168 0.40 25.08 -13.47
CA LEU A 168 0.69 23.67 -13.24
C LEU A 168 2.10 23.32 -13.71
N GLN A 169 2.50 23.70 -14.94
CA GLN A 169 3.84 23.46 -15.46
C GLN A 169 4.92 24.02 -14.55
N ARG A 170 4.75 25.23 -14.04
CA ARG A 170 5.72 25.86 -13.12
C ARG A 170 5.80 25.10 -11.79
N LYS A 171 4.69 24.60 -11.27
CA LYS A 171 4.64 23.87 -10.00
C LYS A 171 5.26 22.48 -10.12
N ILE A 172 4.97 21.74 -11.19
CA ILE A 172 5.54 20.39 -11.40
C ILE A 172 7.03 20.43 -11.80
N ALA A 173 7.52 21.53 -12.39
CA ALA A 173 8.94 21.71 -12.71
C ALA A 173 9.82 22.02 -11.49
N LYS A 174 9.23 22.40 -10.35
CA LYS A 174 9.98 22.53 -9.10
C LYS A 174 10.42 21.15 -8.61
N MET A 175 11.67 21.07 -8.13
CA MET A 175 12.14 19.88 -7.43
C MET A 175 11.26 19.64 -6.19
N PRO A 176 11.09 18.36 -5.77
CA PRO A 176 10.37 18.09 -4.54
C PRO A 176 11.01 18.88 -3.40
N PRO A 177 10.20 19.55 -2.55
CA PRO A 177 10.72 20.30 -1.42
C PRO A 177 11.52 19.35 -0.51
N ALA A 178 12.61 19.83 0.04
CA ALA A 178 13.37 19.11 1.05
C ALA A 178 12.46 18.78 2.25
N ARG A 179 12.77 17.68 2.92
CA ARG A 179 12.06 17.21 4.13
C ARG A 179 11.98 18.28 5.18
#